data_7c5fd89c2107491ff06e28b9198f6a9a
#
_entry.id   7c5fd89c2107491ff06e28b9198f6a9a
#
_cell.length_a   1.000
_cell.length_b   1.000
_cell.length_c   1.000
_cell.angle_alpha   90.00
_cell.angle_beta   90.00
_cell.angle_gamma   90.00
#
_symmetry.space_group_name_H-M   'P 1'
#
loop_
_entity.id
_entity.type
_entity.pdbx_description
1 polymer ?
#
loop_
_entity_poly.entity_id
_entity_poly.type
_entity_poly.pdbx_seq_one_letter_code
_entity_poly.pdbx_strand_id
1 'polypeptide(L)'
;QTVDLSIPGTYILSVTTSLEGDADTSNDGVEFEVVNSNCAPSMNCAVGDGLQLFQMIDINNPSGCEGYGDFTDQVTDIAQGDTYDVTMTTGYGNQYVKIWIDMNDDYNYTADEIVLDNYILGEGSAGGTYTETTQVTIPADAPLGMHSMRVKTNWNAGVPDDACELTTYGETEDYMVNVVTSLGIGETELTNSEFVIYSNDNENFTVKLTTDYSDLITFSVYDVSGKTIVFNNIDKFDGNTYLYRLDMSHASAGIYMIKMGNSTIGYKTGRIIVK
;
A
#
# COMPACT_ATOMS: atom_id res chain seq x y z
N GLN A 1 -0.81 -10.13 -35.67
CA GLN A 1 -1.56 -10.27 -34.45
C GLN A 1 -0.63 -10.10 -33.26
N THR A 2 -1.01 -9.31 -32.29
CA THR A 2 -0.36 -9.21 -30.99
C THR A 2 -1.18 -10.02 -30.00
N VAL A 3 -0.51 -10.76 -29.11
CA VAL A 3 -1.12 -11.51 -28.01
C VAL A 3 -0.68 -10.83 -26.72
N ASP A 4 -1.63 -10.55 -25.86
CA ASP A 4 -1.35 -10.09 -24.50
C ASP A 4 -0.98 -11.31 -23.64
N LEU A 5 0.22 -11.30 -23.09
CA LEU A 5 0.75 -12.33 -22.20
C LEU A 5 1.12 -11.73 -20.83
N SER A 6 0.52 -10.61 -20.45
CA SER A 6 0.83 -9.88 -19.22
C SER A 6 0.46 -10.62 -17.93
N ILE A 7 -0.52 -11.52 -18.00
CA ILE A 7 -0.90 -12.33 -16.84
C ILE A 7 0.09 -13.50 -16.69
N PRO A 8 0.61 -13.78 -15.49
CA PRO A 8 1.47 -14.94 -15.27
C PRO A 8 0.78 -16.25 -15.62
N GLY A 9 1.52 -17.13 -16.26
CA GLY A 9 1.02 -18.43 -16.64
C GLY A 9 1.79 -19.05 -17.79
N THR A 10 1.45 -20.28 -18.08
CA THR A 10 1.93 -20.98 -19.26
C THR A 10 0.95 -20.82 -20.39
N TYR A 11 1.40 -20.27 -21.50
CA TYR A 11 0.61 -20.05 -22.71
C TYR A 11 1.05 -21.00 -23.80
N ILE A 12 0.09 -21.66 -24.43
CA ILE A 12 0.34 -22.46 -25.64
C ILE A 12 -0.08 -21.61 -26.83
N LEU A 13 0.87 -21.16 -27.60
CA LEU A 13 0.64 -20.41 -28.83
C LEU A 13 0.66 -21.37 -30.00
N SER A 14 -0.48 -21.58 -30.66
CA SER A 14 -0.62 -22.41 -31.85
C SER A 14 -0.72 -21.54 -33.08
N VAL A 15 0.15 -21.78 -34.05
CA VAL A 15 0.10 -21.13 -35.38
C VAL A 15 -0.18 -22.19 -36.39
N THR A 16 -1.23 -22.01 -37.21
CA THR A 16 -1.59 -22.93 -38.27
C THR A 16 -1.62 -22.22 -39.62
N THR A 17 -1.20 -22.88 -40.65
CA THR A 17 -1.37 -22.47 -42.06
C THR A 17 -2.39 -23.37 -42.70
N SER A 18 -3.01 -22.89 -43.78
CA SER A 18 -3.93 -23.69 -44.57
C SER A 18 -3.77 -23.34 -46.06
N LEU A 19 -3.42 -24.34 -46.85
CA LEU A 19 -3.27 -24.20 -48.27
C LEU A 19 -4.20 -25.20 -48.98
N GLU A 20 -5.07 -24.74 -49.86
CA GLU A 20 -5.94 -25.63 -50.61
C GLU A 20 -5.14 -26.54 -51.55
N GLY A 21 -5.28 -27.86 -51.39
CA GLY A 21 -4.57 -28.87 -52.18
C GLY A 21 -3.22 -29.29 -51.58
N ASP A 22 -2.88 -28.87 -50.36
CA ASP A 22 -1.72 -29.37 -49.66
C ASP A 22 -1.84 -30.86 -49.37
N ALA A 23 -0.87 -31.61 -49.80
CA ALA A 23 -0.82 -33.07 -49.64
C ALA A 23 -0.17 -33.50 -48.30
N ASP A 24 0.48 -32.58 -47.57
CA ASP A 24 1.15 -32.86 -46.30
C ASP A 24 0.73 -31.85 -45.24
N THR A 25 -0.36 -32.12 -44.55
CA THR A 25 -0.87 -31.28 -43.45
C THR A 25 -0.12 -31.45 -42.16
N SER A 26 0.89 -32.31 -42.08
CA SER A 26 1.69 -32.53 -40.87
C SER A 26 2.64 -31.37 -40.53
N ASN A 27 2.90 -30.49 -41.51
CA ASN A 27 3.75 -29.32 -41.38
C ASN A 27 2.96 -27.98 -41.24
N ASP A 28 1.63 -28.08 -41.22
CA ASP A 28 0.74 -26.93 -41.22
C ASP A 28 0.63 -26.21 -39.86
N GLY A 29 1.12 -26.81 -38.81
CA GLY A 29 0.99 -26.28 -37.47
C GLY A 29 2.29 -26.34 -36.67
N VAL A 30 2.46 -25.33 -35.81
CA VAL A 30 3.51 -25.29 -34.81
C VAL A 30 2.93 -24.78 -33.50
N GLU A 31 3.35 -25.37 -32.42
CA GLU A 31 3.01 -24.92 -31.06
C GLU A 31 4.26 -24.46 -30.31
N PHE A 32 4.12 -23.35 -29.59
CA PHE A 32 5.15 -22.81 -28.70
C PHE A 32 4.58 -22.71 -27.29
N GLU A 33 5.33 -23.16 -26.32
CA GLU A 33 5.06 -22.85 -24.92
C GLU A 33 5.80 -21.55 -24.57
N VAL A 34 5.06 -20.59 -24.04
CA VAL A 34 5.59 -19.34 -23.49
C VAL A 34 5.17 -19.28 -22.03
N VAL A 35 6.16 -19.20 -21.15
CA VAL A 35 5.91 -19.05 -19.71
C VAL A 35 6.17 -17.60 -19.35
N ASN A 36 5.14 -16.91 -18.84
CA ASN A 36 5.28 -15.66 -18.13
C ASN A 36 5.20 -15.95 -16.63
N SER A 37 6.29 -15.75 -15.91
CA SER A 37 6.36 -15.94 -14.47
C SER A 37 7.19 -14.82 -13.87
N ASN A 38 6.85 -14.45 -12.62
CA ASN A 38 7.73 -13.61 -11.84
C ASN A 38 9.10 -14.29 -11.70
N CYS A 39 10.17 -13.55 -11.90
CA CYS A 39 11.50 -14.08 -11.66
C CYS A 39 11.73 -14.30 -10.16
N ALA A 40 12.48 -15.34 -9.80
CA ALA A 40 12.86 -15.67 -8.43
C ALA A 40 14.39 -15.62 -8.27
N PRO A 41 15.01 -14.42 -8.25
CA PRO A 41 16.46 -14.28 -8.17
C PRO A 41 16.96 -14.66 -6.78
N SER A 42 17.52 -15.84 -6.67
CA SER A 42 18.07 -16.37 -5.42
C SER A 42 19.56 -16.11 -5.32
N MET A 43 19.98 -15.44 -4.26
CA MET A 43 21.36 -15.03 -4.02
C MET A 43 21.93 -15.69 -2.75
N ASN A 44 23.22 -15.51 -2.51
CA ASN A 44 23.87 -16.05 -1.31
C ASN A 44 23.77 -15.05 -0.16
N CYS A 45 23.14 -15.42 0.93
CA CYS A 45 23.03 -14.65 2.17
C CYS A 45 23.63 -15.37 3.40
N ALA A 46 24.46 -16.40 3.18
CA ALA A 46 24.94 -17.30 4.24
C ALA A 46 25.88 -16.64 5.27
N VAL A 47 26.42 -15.47 5.00
CA VAL A 47 27.28 -14.72 5.95
C VAL A 47 26.52 -13.63 6.72
N GLY A 48 25.19 -13.61 6.62
CA GLY A 48 24.32 -12.65 7.27
C GLY A 48 23.99 -11.42 6.41
N ASP A 49 24.42 -11.40 5.17
CA ASP A 49 24.03 -10.47 4.14
C ASP A 49 22.65 -10.88 3.60
N GLY A 50 21.73 -10.00 3.66
CA GLY A 50 20.30 -10.27 3.42
C GLY A 50 19.45 -9.72 4.54
N LEU A 51 18.17 -9.97 4.49
CA LEU A 51 17.24 -9.54 5.52
C LEU A 51 17.08 -10.63 6.58
N GLN A 52 17.06 -10.25 7.84
CA GLN A 52 16.67 -11.07 8.98
C GLN A 52 15.33 -10.63 9.56
N LEU A 53 14.84 -9.49 9.11
CA LEU A 53 13.54 -8.94 9.46
C LEU A 53 13.14 -7.93 8.40
N PHE A 54 11.91 -8.03 7.93
CA PHE A 54 11.20 -6.99 7.20
C PHE A 54 9.88 -6.69 7.91
N GLN A 55 9.64 -5.41 8.23
CA GLN A 55 8.40 -4.95 8.86
C GLN A 55 7.87 -3.72 8.12
N MET A 56 6.59 -3.77 7.76
CA MET A 56 5.84 -2.65 7.20
C MET A 56 4.36 -2.83 7.56
N ILE A 57 3.83 -1.99 8.42
CA ILE A 57 2.43 -2.05 8.90
C ILE A 57 2.10 -3.43 9.51
N ASP A 58 1.31 -4.27 8.81
CA ASP A 58 0.89 -5.60 9.26
C ASP A 58 1.89 -6.70 8.85
N ILE A 59 2.77 -6.43 7.89
CA ILE A 59 3.86 -7.36 7.55
C ILE A 59 4.89 -7.32 8.67
N ASN A 60 5.16 -8.50 9.22
CA ASN A 60 6.21 -8.70 10.23
C ASN A 60 6.89 -10.04 9.96
N ASN A 61 7.89 -10.02 9.12
CA ASN A 61 8.57 -11.22 8.64
C ASN A 61 9.99 -11.33 9.23
N PRO A 62 10.17 -12.07 10.34
CA PRO A 62 11.49 -12.51 10.77
C PRO A 62 11.93 -13.65 9.86
N SER A 63 12.64 -13.33 8.79
CA SER A 63 13.16 -14.27 7.81
C SER A 63 14.53 -14.83 8.21
N GLY A 64 15.01 -15.78 7.46
CA GLY A 64 16.36 -16.31 7.55
C GLY A 64 17.19 -15.91 6.33
N CYS A 65 17.99 -16.83 5.85
CA CYS A 65 18.70 -16.72 4.58
C CYS A 65 18.08 -17.71 3.60
N GLU A 66 17.05 -17.29 2.89
CA GLU A 66 16.35 -18.06 1.88
C GLU A 66 17.00 -17.87 0.49
N GLY A 67 17.74 -16.75 0.31
CA GLY A 67 18.25 -16.30 -0.96
C GLY A 67 17.15 -15.73 -1.87
N TYR A 68 16.03 -16.43 -1.94
CA TYR A 68 14.73 -15.97 -2.44
C TYR A 68 13.63 -16.50 -1.52
N GLY A 69 12.86 -15.59 -0.95
CA GLY A 69 11.70 -15.86 -0.11
C GLY A 69 10.40 -15.42 -0.79
N ASP A 70 9.47 -16.37 -0.98
CA ASP A 70 8.10 -16.06 -1.40
C ASP A 70 7.23 -15.95 -0.15
N PHE A 71 6.90 -14.72 0.23
CA PHE A 71 6.03 -14.36 1.34
C PHE A 71 4.77 -13.63 0.86
N THR A 72 4.30 -13.94 -0.34
CA THR A 72 3.12 -13.32 -0.95
C THR A 72 1.81 -13.64 -0.22
N ASP A 73 1.83 -14.54 0.74
CA ASP A 73 0.75 -14.76 1.71
C ASP A 73 0.68 -13.67 2.80
N GLN A 74 1.74 -12.88 2.98
CA GLN A 74 1.74 -11.70 3.85
C GLN A 74 1.31 -10.48 3.04
N VAL A 75 0.20 -9.88 3.47
CA VAL A 75 -0.46 -8.77 2.77
C VAL A 75 -0.66 -7.62 3.74
N THR A 76 -0.47 -6.38 3.29
CA THR A 76 -0.84 -5.19 4.05
C THR A 76 -1.54 -4.16 3.18
N ASP A 77 -2.45 -3.39 3.79
CA ASP A 77 -3.11 -2.26 3.13
C ASP A 77 -2.20 -1.03 3.18
N ILE A 78 -2.01 -0.40 2.02
CA ILE A 78 -1.28 0.86 1.86
C ILE A 78 -2.16 1.86 1.12
N ALA A 79 -2.08 3.14 1.50
CA ALA A 79 -2.92 4.16 0.89
C ALA A 79 -2.13 5.03 -0.11
N GLN A 80 -2.79 5.43 -1.18
CA GLN A 80 -2.26 6.39 -2.15
C GLN A 80 -1.77 7.68 -1.46
N GLY A 81 -0.56 8.12 -1.76
CA GLY A 81 0.03 9.36 -1.26
C GLY A 81 0.54 9.31 0.17
N ASP A 82 0.30 8.21 0.91
CA ASP A 82 0.74 8.08 2.29
C ASP A 82 2.20 7.61 2.39
N THR A 83 2.80 7.87 3.55
CA THR A 83 4.19 7.48 3.86
C THR A 83 4.18 6.52 5.05
N TYR A 84 4.94 5.44 4.92
CA TYR A 84 5.01 4.37 5.92
C TYR A 84 6.43 4.11 6.38
N ASP A 85 6.58 3.80 7.66
CA ASP A 85 7.83 3.34 8.21
C ASP A 85 8.09 1.89 7.79
N VAL A 86 9.31 1.63 7.33
CA VAL A 86 9.82 0.29 7.01
C VAL A 86 11.00 0.01 7.93
N THR A 87 10.88 -1.02 8.76
CA THR A 87 11.96 -1.47 9.65
C THR A 87 12.58 -2.75 9.11
N MET A 88 13.88 -2.72 8.94
CA MET A 88 14.65 -3.83 8.37
C MET A 88 15.83 -4.20 9.27
N THR A 89 16.14 -5.47 9.33
CA THR A 89 17.33 -5.99 10.06
C THR A 89 18.19 -6.81 9.12
N THR A 90 19.49 -6.59 9.18
CA THR A 90 20.50 -7.40 8.50
C THR A 90 21.57 -7.87 9.49
N GLY A 91 22.26 -8.97 9.21
CA GLY A 91 23.40 -9.47 10.00
C GLY A 91 24.76 -8.98 9.50
N TYR A 92 24.81 -8.14 8.48
CA TYR A 92 26.05 -7.58 7.94
C TYR A 92 25.84 -6.15 7.42
N GLY A 93 26.73 -5.22 7.79
CA GLY A 93 26.61 -3.81 7.37
C GLY A 93 26.90 -3.59 5.88
N ASN A 94 26.68 -2.35 5.42
CA ASN A 94 26.71 -1.97 4.01
C ASN A 94 25.76 -2.79 3.14
N GLN A 95 24.60 -3.13 3.68
CA GLN A 95 23.56 -3.82 2.94
C GLN A 95 22.67 -2.80 2.23
N TYR A 96 22.75 -2.73 0.92
CA TYR A 96 21.89 -1.90 0.09
C TYR A 96 20.53 -2.56 -0.06
N VAL A 97 19.47 -1.79 0.05
CA VAL A 97 18.09 -2.27 -0.06
C VAL A 97 17.33 -1.44 -1.09
N LYS A 98 16.61 -2.10 -1.96
CA LYS A 98 15.69 -1.48 -2.90
C LYS A 98 14.33 -2.17 -2.80
N ILE A 99 13.25 -1.38 -2.89
CA ILE A 99 11.87 -1.87 -2.83
C ILE A 99 11.12 -1.37 -4.04
N TRP A 100 10.43 -2.28 -4.73
CA TRP A 100 9.49 -2.01 -5.80
C TRP A 100 8.09 -2.43 -5.41
N ILE A 101 7.11 -1.79 -6.01
CA ILE A 101 5.72 -2.26 -6.05
C ILE A 101 5.32 -2.32 -7.52
N ASP A 102 4.97 -3.50 -8.01
CA ASP A 102 4.54 -3.75 -9.39
C ASP A 102 3.15 -3.10 -9.62
N MET A 103 3.16 -1.82 -9.97
CA MET A 103 1.96 -0.99 -10.07
C MET A 103 1.09 -1.30 -11.30
N ASN A 104 1.67 -1.97 -12.29
CA ASN A 104 1.00 -2.30 -13.54
C ASN A 104 0.67 -3.80 -13.67
N ASP A 105 1.08 -4.61 -12.66
CA ASP A 105 0.87 -6.05 -12.55
C ASP A 105 1.42 -6.85 -13.75
N ASP A 106 2.53 -6.37 -14.34
CA ASP A 106 3.17 -7.03 -15.47
C ASP A 106 4.35 -7.95 -15.07
N TYR A 107 4.66 -8.02 -13.77
CA TYR A 107 5.76 -8.79 -13.16
C TYR A 107 7.15 -8.38 -13.63
N ASN A 108 7.27 -7.17 -14.17
CA ASN A 108 8.53 -6.57 -14.58
C ASN A 108 8.74 -5.27 -13.80
N TYR A 109 9.44 -5.36 -12.70
CA TYR A 109 9.69 -4.24 -11.78
C TYR A 109 10.58 -3.18 -12.45
N THR A 110 10.00 -2.05 -12.80
CA THR A 110 10.65 -0.97 -13.54
C THR A 110 11.11 0.17 -12.63
N ALA A 111 11.86 1.14 -13.16
CA ALA A 111 12.40 2.23 -12.36
C ALA A 111 11.33 3.19 -11.78
N ASP A 112 10.18 3.30 -12.42
CA ASP A 112 9.04 4.09 -11.96
C ASP A 112 8.19 3.40 -10.88
N GLU A 113 8.49 2.14 -10.58
CA GLU A 113 7.87 1.35 -9.53
C GLU A 113 8.71 1.26 -8.25
N ILE A 114 9.89 1.90 -8.24
CA ILE A 114 10.76 1.95 -7.07
C ILE A 114 10.17 2.89 -6.02
N VAL A 115 9.89 2.36 -4.84
CA VAL A 115 9.41 3.13 -3.68
C VAL A 115 10.50 3.35 -2.62
N LEU A 116 11.58 2.58 -2.67
CA LEU A 116 12.82 2.80 -1.90
C LEU A 116 14.03 2.49 -2.78
N ASP A 117 14.92 3.45 -2.96
CA ASP A 117 16.10 3.27 -3.81
C ASP A 117 17.39 3.25 -3.00
N ASN A 118 18.05 2.09 -2.95
CA ASN A 118 19.39 1.88 -2.43
C ASN A 118 19.64 2.46 -1.03
N TYR A 119 18.67 2.26 -0.11
CA TYR A 119 18.91 2.54 1.32
C TYR A 119 20.02 1.62 1.84
N ILE A 120 20.91 2.12 2.70
CA ILE A 120 22.07 1.36 3.18
C ILE A 120 21.89 1.03 4.66
N LEU A 121 21.64 -0.25 4.99
CA LEU A 121 21.63 -0.74 6.36
C LEU A 121 23.05 -0.93 6.87
N GLY A 122 23.33 -0.44 8.08
CA GLY A 122 24.64 -0.54 8.72
C GLY A 122 25.75 0.12 7.90
N GLU A 123 25.52 1.32 7.36
CA GLU A 123 26.47 2.04 6.52
C GLU A 123 27.84 2.18 7.20
N GLY A 124 28.92 1.86 6.46
CA GLY A 124 30.29 1.94 6.97
C GLY A 124 30.66 0.87 7.99
N SER A 125 29.80 -0.10 8.24
CA SER A 125 29.96 -1.14 9.25
C SER A 125 30.32 -2.50 8.64
N ALA A 126 30.84 -3.41 9.46
CA ALA A 126 31.19 -4.78 9.07
C ALA A 126 30.13 -5.79 9.58
N GLY A 127 30.53 -7.01 9.94
CA GLY A 127 29.64 -8.01 10.53
C GLY A 127 29.02 -7.54 11.85
N GLY A 128 27.75 -7.84 12.04
CA GLY A 128 26.95 -7.43 13.19
C GLY A 128 25.50 -7.21 12.80
N THR A 129 24.58 -7.27 13.76
CA THR A 129 23.15 -7.06 13.52
C THR A 129 22.83 -5.57 13.51
N TYR A 130 22.22 -5.11 12.44
CA TYR A 130 21.80 -3.71 12.25
C TYR A 130 20.31 -3.67 11.96
N THR A 131 19.58 -2.99 12.85
CA THR A 131 18.13 -2.74 12.69
C THR A 131 17.91 -1.25 12.50
N GLU A 132 17.33 -0.88 11.38
CA GLU A 132 17.07 0.52 11.04
C GLU A 132 15.68 0.68 10.49
N THR A 133 15.13 1.88 10.66
CA THR A 133 13.82 2.26 10.11
C THR A 133 14.02 3.40 9.11
N THR A 134 13.42 3.24 7.95
CA THR A 134 13.33 4.28 6.91
C THR A 134 11.88 4.45 6.49
N GLN A 135 11.63 5.30 5.51
CA GLN A 135 10.28 5.58 5.05
C GLN A 135 10.14 5.30 3.56
N VAL A 136 8.99 4.76 3.19
CA VAL A 136 8.54 4.64 1.81
C VAL A 136 7.29 5.48 1.60
N THR A 137 7.20 6.19 0.48
CA THR A 137 6.03 6.97 0.10
C THR A 137 5.36 6.33 -1.10
N ILE A 138 4.07 6.05 -0.97
CA ILE A 138 3.27 5.48 -2.04
C ILE A 138 2.86 6.58 -3.01
N PRO A 139 3.01 6.41 -4.33
CA PRO A 139 2.54 7.39 -5.30
C PRO A 139 1.07 7.76 -5.09
N ALA A 140 0.73 9.04 -5.22
CA ALA A 140 -0.64 9.52 -5.05
C ALA A 140 -1.60 9.03 -6.14
N ASP A 141 -1.05 8.57 -7.24
CA ASP A 141 -1.75 8.01 -8.40
C ASP A 141 -1.53 6.50 -8.57
N ALA A 142 -0.96 5.83 -7.54
CA ALA A 142 -0.80 4.37 -7.55
C ALA A 142 -2.13 3.68 -7.85
N PRO A 143 -2.20 2.72 -8.77
CA PRO A 143 -3.40 1.97 -9.05
C PRO A 143 -3.96 1.29 -7.80
N LEU A 144 -5.29 1.23 -7.69
CA LEU A 144 -5.95 0.57 -6.56
C LEU A 144 -5.99 -0.94 -6.78
N GLY A 145 -5.79 -1.70 -5.71
CA GLY A 145 -5.88 -3.16 -5.74
C GLY A 145 -4.65 -3.85 -5.19
N MET A 146 -4.58 -5.14 -5.46
CA MET A 146 -3.49 -6.00 -5.02
C MET A 146 -2.31 -5.91 -5.99
N HIS A 147 -1.14 -5.60 -5.46
CA HIS A 147 0.11 -5.49 -6.22
C HIS A 147 1.21 -6.31 -5.55
N SER A 148 2.11 -6.87 -6.35
CA SER A 148 3.30 -7.53 -5.83
C SER A 148 4.31 -6.49 -5.36
N MET A 149 4.90 -6.71 -4.18
CA MET A 149 5.98 -5.89 -3.65
C MET A 149 7.25 -6.74 -3.52
N ARG A 150 8.35 -6.29 -4.11
CA ARG A 150 9.65 -6.94 -4.03
C ARG A 150 10.60 -6.13 -3.19
N VAL A 151 11.24 -6.78 -2.22
CA VAL A 151 12.34 -6.25 -1.43
C VAL A 151 13.61 -7.01 -1.83
N LYS A 152 14.63 -6.30 -2.28
CA LYS A 152 15.88 -6.92 -2.70
C LYS A 152 17.06 -6.24 -2.03
N THR A 153 18.03 -7.05 -1.63
CA THR A 153 19.27 -6.58 -1.01
C THR A 153 20.49 -6.91 -1.87
N ASN A 154 21.54 -6.11 -1.71
CA ASN A 154 22.86 -6.40 -2.27
C ASN A 154 23.94 -5.89 -1.32
N TRP A 155 24.94 -6.72 -1.05
CA TRP A 155 26.01 -6.33 -0.15
C TRP A 155 27.10 -5.49 -0.84
N ASN A 156 27.44 -4.37 -0.20
CA ASN A 156 28.56 -3.48 -0.54
C ASN A 156 28.51 -2.89 -1.97
N ALA A 157 27.36 -2.96 -2.63
CA ALA A 157 27.10 -2.34 -3.91
C ALA A 157 25.59 -2.09 -4.05
N GLY A 158 25.21 -1.11 -4.87
CA GLY A 158 23.80 -0.83 -5.16
C GLY A 158 23.07 -2.06 -5.69
N VAL A 159 21.78 -2.20 -5.33
CA VAL A 159 20.89 -3.18 -5.94
C VAL A 159 20.66 -2.78 -7.39
N PRO A 160 20.84 -3.69 -8.37
CA PRO A 160 20.58 -3.41 -9.78
C PRO A 160 19.18 -2.87 -10.04
N ASP A 161 18.99 -2.11 -11.12
CA ASP A 161 17.67 -1.63 -11.53
C ASP A 161 16.81 -2.75 -12.12
N ASP A 162 17.43 -3.77 -12.70
CA ASP A 162 16.75 -5.03 -13.05
C ASP A 162 16.55 -5.87 -11.78
N ALA A 163 15.30 -5.94 -11.32
CA ALA A 163 14.94 -6.68 -10.13
C ALA A 163 15.17 -8.21 -10.27
N CYS A 164 15.34 -8.71 -11.49
CA CYS A 164 15.62 -10.11 -11.81
C CYS A 164 17.13 -10.43 -11.90
N GLU A 165 17.99 -9.40 -11.97
CA GLU A 165 19.44 -9.59 -12.08
C GLU A 165 19.98 -10.25 -10.80
N LEU A 166 20.78 -11.30 -10.98
CA LEU A 166 21.45 -11.98 -9.87
C LEU A 166 22.66 -11.19 -9.40
N THR A 167 22.76 -10.95 -8.10
CA THR A 167 23.99 -10.46 -7.46
C THR A 167 24.70 -11.60 -6.73
N THR A 168 25.96 -11.38 -6.35
CA THR A 168 26.73 -12.44 -5.65
C THR A 168 26.21 -12.69 -4.25
N TYR A 169 25.83 -11.60 -3.54
CA TYR A 169 25.39 -11.61 -2.16
C TYR A 169 24.10 -10.81 -2.02
N GLY A 170 23.30 -11.15 -1.04
CA GLY A 170 22.03 -10.51 -0.74
C GLY A 170 20.87 -11.49 -0.77
N GLU A 171 19.68 -10.97 -0.88
CA GLU A 171 18.43 -11.73 -0.81
C GLU A 171 17.33 -10.99 -1.56
N THR A 172 16.32 -11.74 -1.99
CA THR A 172 15.07 -11.21 -2.55
C THR A 172 13.91 -11.79 -1.77
N GLU A 173 12.98 -10.93 -1.36
CA GLU A 173 11.73 -11.32 -0.69
C GLU A 173 10.55 -10.67 -1.41
N ASP A 174 9.53 -11.48 -1.73
CA ASP A 174 8.30 -11.01 -2.36
C ASP A 174 7.14 -11.04 -1.37
N TYR A 175 6.35 -9.97 -1.36
CA TYR A 175 5.17 -9.73 -0.54
C TYR A 175 4.00 -9.24 -1.39
N MET A 176 2.83 -9.06 -0.79
CA MET A 176 1.70 -8.41 -1.42
C MET A 176 1.31 -7.13 -0.68
N VAL A 177 0.91 -6.12 -1.42
CA VAL A 177 0.28 -4.92 -0.88
C VAL A 177 -1.08 -4.70 -1.54
N ASN A 178 -2.04 -4.21 -0.78
CA ASN A 178 -3.33 -3.78 -1.30
C ASN A 178 -3.36 -2.25 -1.28
N VAL A 179 -3.23 -1.63 -2.44
CA VAL A 179 -3.33 -0.18 -2.57
C VAL A 179 -4.78 0.23 -2.44
N VAL A 180 -5.07 1.04 -1.43
CA VAL A 180 -6.40 1.60 -1.19
C VAL A 180 -6.39 3.10 -1.41
N THR A 181 -7.56 3.69 -1.62
CA THR A 181 -7.69 5.15 -1.52
C THR A 181 -7.21 5.55 -0.15
N SER A 182 -6.49 6.69 -0.05
CA SER A 182 -5.97 7.16 1.23
C SER A 182 -6.99 6.93 2.34
N LEU A 183 -6.66 6.04 3.29
CA LEU A 183 -7.40 5.85 4.54
C LEU A 183 -7.17 7.05 5.45
N GLY A 184 -6.24 7.88 5.06
CA GLY A 184 -6.14 9.20 5.61
C GLY A 184 -7.53 9.79 5.50
N ILE A 185 -8.01 10.33 6.57
CA ILE A 185 -8.89 11.45 6.51
C ILE A 185 -8.26 12.33 5.42
N GLY A 186 -8.60 12.02 4.15
CA GLY A 186 -8.42 12.96 3.07
C GLY A 186 -9.21 14.16 3.53
N GLU A 187 -8.62 14.93 4.38
CA GLU A 187 -8.95 16.30 4.50
C GLU A 187 -8.57 16.92 3.15
N THR A 188 -9.42 16.69 2.14
CA THR A 188 -9.74 17.82 1.33
C THR A 188 -10.20 18.79 2.39
N GLU A 189 -9.25 19.60 2.91
CA GLU A 189 -9.60 20.63 3.86
C GLU A 189 -10.72 21.36 3.19
N LEU A 190 -11.88 21.35 3.84
CA LEU A 190 -12.95 22.26 3.44
C LEU A 190 -12.34 23.65 3.51
N THR A 191 -11.64 24.06 2.43
CA THR A 191 -11.06 25.38 2.30
C THR A 191 -12.21 26.36 2.46
N ASN A 192 -12.06 27.35 3.32
CA ASN A 192 -13.10 28.30 3.71
C ASN A 192 -14.28 27.71 4.52
N SER A 193 -14.04 26.70 5.34
CA SER A 193 -15.03 26.15 6.25
C SER A 193 -14.64 26.36 7.71
N GLU A 194 -15.63 26.60 8.55
CA GLU A 194 -15.48 26.66 10.00
C GLU A 194 -16.17 25.48 10.64
N PHE A 195 -15.44 24.73 11.47
CA PHE A 195 -15.97 23.58 12.20
C PHE A 195 -15.84 23.79 13.70
N VAL A 196 -16.97 23.83 14.41
CA VAL A 196 -17.03 24.15 15.82
C VAL A 196 -17.82 23.09 16.57
N ILE A 197 -17.27 22.61 17.67
CA ILE A 197 -17.95 21.72 18.61
C ILE A 197 -17.95 22.40 19.96
N TYR A 198 -19.11 22.50 20.58
CA TYR A 198 -19.23 23.01 21.93
C TYR A 198 -20.27 22.25 22.75
N SER A 199 -20.06 22.21 24.06
CA SER A 199 -20.96 21.61 25.06
C SER A 199 -20.84 22.37 26.36
N ASN A 200 -21.92 22.40 27.14
CA ASN A 200 -21.94 23.00 28.48
C ASN A 200 -21.87 21.95 29.58
N ASP A 201 -22.17 20.69 29.29
CA ASP A 201 -22.31 19.59 30.26
C ASP A 201 -21.46 18.36 29.95
N ASN A 202 -20.77 18.32 28.80
CA ASN A 202 -20.04 17.17 28.27
C ASN A 202 -20.91 15.91 27.99
N GLU A 203 -22.21 16.09 27.86
CA GLU A 203 -23.18 15.07 27.45
C GLU A 203 -23.91 15.49 26.19
N ASN A 204 -24.30 16.78 26.11
CA ASN A 204 -24.96 17.38 24.95
C ASN A 204 -24.03 18.28 24.18
N PHE A 205 -23.80 17.94 22.93
CA PHE A 205 -22.88 18.66 22.05
C PHE A 205 -23.64 19.32 20.91
N THR A 206 -23.24 20.53 20.57
CA THR A 206 -23.68 21.18 19.34
C THR A 206 -22.48 21.20 18.38
N VAL A 207 -22.66 20.61 17.20
CA VAL A 207 -21.67 20.53 16.15
C VAL A 207 -22.14 21.38 14.98
N LYS A 208 -21.29 22.33 14.57
CA LYS A 208 -21.56 23.27 13.50
C LYS A 208 -20.48 23.19 12.44
N LEU A 209 -20.89 23.07 11.19
CA LEU A 209 -20.03 23.23 10.01
C LEU A 209 -20.58 24.35 9.14
N THR A 210 -19.76 25.33 8.84
CA THR A 210 -20.08 26.42 7.91
C THR A 210 -19.27 26.21 6.63
N THR A 211 -19.95 26.10 5.48
CA THR A 211 -19.34 25.84 4.16
C THR A 211 -20.26 26.32 3.04
N ASP A 212 -19.69 26.68 1.91
CA ASP A 212 -20.46 27.09 0.71
C ASP A 212 -21.14 25.90 0.00
N TYR A 213 -20.80 24.66 0.38
CA TYR A 213 -21.45 23.46 -0.16
C TYR A 213 -22.95 23.43 0.16
N SER A 214 -23.78 22.94 -0.79
CA SER A 214 -25.24 23.08 -0.67
C SER A 214 -26.02 21.78 -0.55
N ASP A 215 -25.39 20.62 -0.80
CA ASP A 215 -26.08 19.32 -0.76
C ASP A 215 -25.93 18.63 0.60
N LEU A 216 -26.57 17.47 0.75
CA LEU A 216 -26.51 16.64 1.95
C LEU A 216 -25.06 16.28 2.33
N ILE A 217 -24.78 16.37 3.62
CA ILE A 217 -23.54 15.86 4.20
C ILE A 217 -23.83 14.78 5.25
N THR A 218 -22.82 13.99 5.58
CA THR A 218 -22.92 12.98 6.65
C THR A 218 -22.41 13.57 7.97
N PHE A 219 -23.04 13.13 9.06
CA PHE A 219 -22.58 13.32 10.42
C PHE A 219 -22.37 11.96 11.06
N SER A 220 -21.19 11.71 11.60
CA SER A 220 -20.85 10.43 12.22
C SER A 220 -20.11 10.64 13.54
N VAL A 221 -20.34 9.73 14.48
CA VAL A 221 -19.60 9.65 15.75
C VAL A 221 -19.03 8.24 15.88
N TYR A 222 -17.77 8.15 16.24
CA TYR A 222 -17.04 6.89 16.43
C TYR A 222 -16.45 6.84 17.85
N ASP A 223 -16.40 5.66 18.42
CA ASP A 223 -15.59 5.40 19.61
C ASP A 223 -14.10 5.22 19.26
N VAL A 224 -13.25 5.02 20.25
CA VAL A 224 -11.80 4.84 20.08
C VAL A 224 -11.42 3.55 19.33
N SER A 225 -12.34 2.60 19.17
CA SER A 225 -12.14 1.38 18.38
C SER A 225 -12.54 1.55 16.90
N GLY A 226 -13.05 2.73 16.53
CA GLY A 226 -13.57 3.01 15.18
C GLY A 226 -15.02 2.55 14.97
N LYS A 227 -15.67 2.02 16.01
CA LYS A 227 -17.09 1.61 15.92
C LYS A 227 -17.98 2.84 15.79
N THR A 228 -18.87 2.84 14.80
CA THR A 228 -19.86 3.89 14.59
C THR A 228 -20.93 3.85 15.69
N ILE A 229 -21.10 4.97 16.39
CA ILE A 229 -22.10 5.18 17.44
C ILE A 229 -23.31 5.93 16.88
N VAL A 230 -23.07 6.95 16.06
CA VAL A 230 -24.10 7.75 15.40
C VAL A 230 -23.76 7.90 13.93
N PHE A 231 -24.77 7.79 13.07
CA PHE A 231 -24.65 8.10 11.64
C PHE A 231 -25.94 8.72 11.13
N ASN A 232 -25.87 9.92 10.56
CA ASN A 232 -27.00 10.63 9.98
C ASN A 232 -26.58 11.41 8.74
N ASN A 233 -27.49 11.52 7.76
CA ASN A 233 -27.40 12.52 6.71
C ASN A 233 -28.09 13.79 7.18
N ILE A 234 -27.46 14.93 7.00
CA ILE A 234 -27.97 16.22 7.43
C ILE A 234 -28.00 17.23 6.31
N ASP A 235 -29.07 18.03 6.31
CA ASP A 235 -29.24 19.18 5.42
C ASP A 235 -28.73 20.47 6.08
N LYS A 236 -28.58 21.52 5.29
CA LYS A 236 -28.33 22.88 5.80
C LYS A 236 -29.42 23.29 6.81
N PHE A 237 -28.97 23.85 7.90
CA PHE A 237 -29.84 24.41 8.92
C PHE A 237 -30.26 25.83 8.56
N ASP A 238 -29.29 26.67 8.17
CA ASP A 238 -29.51 28.08 7.77
C ASP A 238 -28.32 28.58 6.94
N GLY A 239 -28.59 29.29 5.83
CA GLY A 239 -27.56 29.87 4.96
C GLY A 239 -26.49 28.87 4.56
N ASN A 240 -25.25 29.08 5.00
CA ASN A 240 -24.09 28.22 4.73
C ASN A 240 -23.76 27.28 5.92
N THR A 241 -24.71 27.03 6.82
CA THR A 241 -24.46 26.32 8.08
C THR A 241 -25.20 24.99 8.13
N TYR A 242 -24.45 23.92 8.44
CA TYR A 242 -24.97 22.64 8.91
C TYR A 242 -24.85 22.58 10.42
N LEU A 243 -25.89 22.09 11.09
CA LEU A 243 -25.92 22.03 12.54
C LEU A 243 -26.48 20.68 13.00
N TYR A 244 -25.75 20.01 13.87
CA TYR A 244 -26.20 18.77 14.51
C TYR A 244 -26.17 18.92 16.02
N ARG A 245 -27.26 18.52 16.67
CA ARG A 245 -27.36 18.44 18.12
C ARG A 245 -27.21 16.98 18.53
N LEU A 246 -26.08 16.67 19.14
CA LEU A 246 -25.67 15.33 19.54
C LEU A 246 -25.94 15.14 21.02
N ASP A 247 -26.81 14.20 21.35
CA ASP A 247 -27.06 13.73 22.73
C ASP A 247 -26.21 12.46 22.98
N MET A 248 -25.29 12.55 23.92
CA MET A 248 -24.39 11.46 24.34
C MET A 248 -24.66 11.07 25.82
N SER A 249 -25.79 11.50 26.42
CA SER A 249 -26.12 11.19 27.80
C SER A 249 -26.24 9.69 28.10
N HIS A 250 -26.46 8.88 27.10
CA HIS A 250 -26.53 7.42 27.18
C HIS A 250 -25.25 6.70 26.79
N ALA A 251 -24.22 7.45 26.38
CA ALA A 251 -22.91 6.89 25.99
C ALA A 251 -22.04 6.70 27.23
N SER A 252 -21.14 5.73 27.18
CA SER A 252 -20.14 5.55 28.24
C SER A 252 -19.19 6.73 28.30
N ALA A 253 -18.73 7.08 29.50
CA ALA A 253 -17.67 8.08 29.63
C ALA A 253 -16.43 7.67 28.81
N GLY A 254 -15.88 8.60 28.02
CA GLY A 254 -14.78 8.28 27.13
C GLY A 254 -14.52 9.33 26.06
N ILE A 255 -13.60 9.00 25.17
CA ILE A 255 -13.25 9.83 24.00
C ILE A 255 -14.02 9.31 22.79
N TYR A 256 -14.59 10.24 22.02
CA TYR A 256 -15.28 9.97 20.77
C TYR A 256 -14.80 10.92 19.68
N MET A 257 -14.79 10.42 18.45
CA MET A 257 -14.46 11.21 17.27
C MET A 257 -15.72 11.57 16.51
N ILE A 258 -15.89 12.85 16.18
CA ILE A 258 -16.96 13.35 15.33
C ILE A 258 -16.38 13.56 13.93
N LYS A 259 -17.11 13.16 12.90
CA LYS A 259 -16.82 13.39 11.50
C LYS A 259 -18.01 13.98 10.78
N MET A 260 -17.81 15.06 10.02
CA MET A 260 -18.88 15.81 9.33
C MET A 260 -18.43 16.25 7.96
N GLY A 261 -19.18 15.94 6.90
CA GLY A 261 -18.83 16.17 5.50
C GLY A 261 -19.29 15.06 4.58
N ASN A 262 -18.74 14.96 3.39
CA ASN A 262 -18.96 13.85 2.45
C ASN A 262 -17.72 13.65 1.54
N SER A 263 -17.76 12.63 0.68
CA SER A 263 -16.65 12.30 -0.21
C SER A 263 -16.35 13.36 -1.28
N THR A 264 -17.30 14.24 -1.59
CA THR A 264 -17.14 15.27 -2.62
C THR A 264 -16.38 16.49 -2.10
N ILE A 265 -16.66 16.92 -0.86
CA ILE A 265 -16.10 18.12 -0.26
C ILE A 265 -15.04 17.84 0.80
N GLY A 266 -14.86 16.57 1.15
CA GLY A 266 -14.05 16.16 2.29
C GLY A 266 -14.81 16.23 3.62
N TYR A 267 -14.08 16.04 4.72
CA TYR A 267 -14.64 15.94 6.06
C TYR A 267 -13.91 16.87 7.02
N LYS A 268 -14.64 17.34 8.02
CA LYS A 268 -14.05 17.91 9.24
C LYS A 268 -14.22 16.92 10.38
N THR A 269 -13.18 16.79 11.18
CA THR A 269 -13.18 15.90 12.35
C THR A 269 -12.90 16.68 13.62
N GLY A 270 -13.44 16.17 14.72
CA GLY A 270 -13.18 16.72 16.03
C GLY A 270 -13.33 15.67 17.13
N ARG A 271 -12.66 15.91 18.23
CA ARG A 271 -12.70 15.02 19.40
C ARG A 271 -13.63 15.62 20.47
N ILE A 272 -14.47 14.78 21.07
CA ILE A 272 -15.25 15.11 22.27
C ILE A 272 -14.89 14.16 23.42
N ILE A 273 -15.13 14.61 24.64
CA ILE A 273 -14.98 13.84 25.86
C ILE A 273 -16.33 13.83 26.56
N VAL A 274 -16.93 12.65 26.69
CA VAL A 274 -18.13 12.39 27.47
C VAL A 274 -17.71 12.04 28.90
N LYS A 275 -18.35 12.61 29.89
CA LYS A 275 -18.02 12.39 31.32
C LYS A 275 -19.07 11.59 32.02
#